data_d7f3f7edd94a028549bd62455b722962
#
_entry.id   d7f3f7edd94a028549bd62455b722962
#
_cell.length_a   1.000
_cell.length_b   1.000
_cell.length_c   1.000
_cell.angle_alpha   90.00
_cell.angle_beta   90.00
_cell.angle_gamma   90.00
#
_symmetry.space_group_name_H-M   'P 1'
#
loop_
_entity.id
_entity.type
_entity.pdbx_description
1 polymer ?
#
loop_
_entity_poly.entity_id
_entity_poly.type
_entity_poly.pdbx_seq_one_letter_code
_entity_poly.pdbx_strand_id
1 'polypeptide(L)'
;MAVFPKEFVWGAATAAYQIEGGAVEDGKGRSIWDVFSHTPGRTYRGETGDTACDSYHRWREDIELLKSMHLKAYRFSVAWTRIAPTGGTDWNEKGFAYYDGLVNTLLEAGIEPYITLYHWDLPQALEEKGGWQNEDTARAFAVYTAKMAEHFKGRVHQWFTFNEPACIVKMGYGTGEHAPGLKLPLEGQFTCWQNIIYAHCLAAQELRHTDAENRVGFVSTGRICYPASEAKADVDAARALTFACPDEDWAFTHTMSLDPLCLGRWPGPDLCGPQLSACIGAVPQYINDALSLGRPDMLGLNIYNAAPVQMGTNGPCYVERPAGYAHTAMNWPVEPESLNWGPRYIQERYGLPMFIAENGLSCTDKIYRDGKVHDVERIDFLARYQIGRAHV
;
A
#
# COMPACT_ATOMS: atom_id res chain seq x y z
N MET A 1 7.75 25.59 15.30
CA MET A 1 7.67 24.12 15.11
C MET A 1 6.20 23.77 15.00
N ALA A 2 5.83 22.97 13.99
CA ALA A 2 4.50 22.39 13.95
C ALA A 2 4.29 21.53 15.18
N VAL A 3 3.21 21.76 15.88
CA VAL A 3 2.83 20.96 17.03
C VAL A 3 1.76 20.00 16.55
N PHE A 4 2.10 18.72 16.46
CA PHE A 4 1.09 17.69 16.24
C PHE A 4 0.15 17.63 17.46
N PRO A 5 -1.14 17.29 17.26
CA PRO A 5 -2.04 17.02 18.37
C PRO A 5 -1.45 15.99 19.34
N LYS A 6 -1.77 16.08 20.62
CA LYS A 6 -1.27 15.13 21.63
C LYS A 6 -1.68 13.68 21.34
N GLU A 7 -2.84 13.52 20.76
CA GLU A 7 -3.44 12.26 20.32
C GLU A 7 -2.95 11.78 18.94
N PHE A 8 -1.98 12.47 18.34
CA PHE A 8 -1.41 12.02 17.06
C PHE A 8 -0.66 10.71 17.25
N VAL A 9 -1.05 9.69 16.48
CA VAL A 9 -0.50 8.34 16.59
C VAL A 9 0.73 8.22 15.69
N TRP A 10 1.89 8.02 16.31
CA TRP A 10 3.12 7.70 15.62
C TRP A 10 3.29 6.17 15.53
N GLY A 11 3.68 5.69 14.34
CA GLY A 11 3.86 4.27 14.07
C GLY A 11 4.96 4.00 13.07
N ALA A 12 5.18 2.71 12.84
CA ALA A 12 6.03 2.19 11.77
C ALA A 12 5.25 1.19 10.92
N ALA A 13 5.75 0.91 9.71
CA ALA A 13 5.14 -0.06 8.81
C ALA A 13 6.19 -1.01 8.22
N THR A 14 5.79 -2.26 8.01
CA THR A 14 6.58 -3.30 7.35
C THR A 14 5.70 -4.16 6.45
N ALA A 15 6.33 -4.93 5.56
CA ALA A 15 5.67 -5.92 4.73
C ALA A 15 6.31 -7.30 4.90
N ALA A 16 5.49 -8.34 4.97
CA ALA A 16 5.91 -9.71 5.29
C ALA A 16 7.06 -10.21 4.42
N TYR A 17 6.93 -10.17 3.10
CA TYR A 17 7.97 -10.64 2.19
C TYR A 17 9.29 -9.87 2.32
N GLN A 18 9.21 -8.58 2.67
CA GLN A 18 10.38 -7.71 2.77
C GLN A 18 11.20 -7.93 4.04
N ILE A 19 10.59 -8.46 5.12
CA ILE A 19 11.27 -8.55 6.41
C ILE A 19 11.30 -9.94 7.04
N GLU A 20 10.29 -10.79 6.81
CA GLU A 20 10.13 -12.02 7.59
C GLU A 20 11.26 -13.02 7.38
N GLY A 21 11.59 -13.36 6.15
CA GLY A 21 12.41 -14.55 5.89
C GLY A 21 11.64 -15.84 6.23
N GLY A 22 12.37 -16.89 6.63
CA GLY A 22 11.75 -18.17 6.95
C GLY A 22 10.92 -18.74 5.79
N ALA A 23 11.40 -18.57 4.55
CA ALA A 23 10.62 -18.76 3.33
C ALA A 23 10.05 -20.17 3.12
N VAL A 24 10.68 -21.17 3.73
CA VAL A 24 10.28 -22.60 3.63
C VAL A 24 9.98 -23.23 5.00
N GLU A 25 9.94 -22.40 6.05
CA GLU A 25 9.81 -22.88 7.41
C GLU A 25 8.35 -23.01 7.84
N ASP A 26 8.11 -23.92 8.76
CA ASP A 26 6.84 -24.14 9.45
C ASP A 26 5.62 -24.27 8.52
N GLY A 27 5.83 -24.83 7.32
CA GLY A 27 4.75 -25.11 6.39
C GLY A 27 4.29 -23.93 5.55
N LYS A 28 5.05 -22.81 5.52
CA LYS A 28 4.78 -21.69 4.61
C LYS A 28 4.77 -22.16 3.15
N GLY A 29 3.72 -21.82 2.40
CA GLY A 29 3.63 -22.04 0.97
C GLY A 29 4.46 -21.02 0.17
N ARG A 30 4.66 -21.31 -1.11
CA ARG A 30 5.35 -20.38 -2.03
C ARG A 30 4.41 -19.26 -2.45
N SER A 31 4.90 -18.04 -2.41
CA SER A 31 4.26 -16.87 -3.01
C SER A 31 4.78 -16.61 -4.43
N ILE A 32 4.09 -15.74 -5.17
CA ILE A 32 4.57 -15.24 -6.47
C ILE A 32 5.95 -14.58 -6.35
N TRP A 33 6.25 -13.93 -5.22
CA TRP A 33 7.56 -13.32 -4.98
C TRP A 33 8.65 -14.34 -4.73
N ASP A 34 8.36 -15.46 -4.05
CA ASP A 34 9.30 -16.57 -3.91
C ASP A 34 9.70 -17.14 -5.28
N VAL A 35 8.74 -17.30 -6.20
CA VAL A 35 9.01 -17.77 -7.56
C VAL A 35 9.76 -16.73 -8.37
N PHE A 36 9.31 -15.47 -8.33
CA PHE A 36 9.89 -14.38 -9.10
C PHE A 36 11.35 -14.12 -8.73
N SER A 37 11.67 -14.02 -7.44
CA SER A 37 13.01 -13.69 -6.97
C SER A 37 14.02 -14.80 -7.24
N HIS A 38 13.58 -16.08 -7.31
CA HIS A 38 14.42 -17.20 -7.70
C HIS A 38 14.54 -17.39 -9.22
N THR A 39 13.79 -16.60 -10.01
CA THR A 39 13.93 -16.62 -11.46
C THR A 39 15.14 -15.78 -11.89
N PRO A 40 16.12 -16.37 -12.61
CA PRO A 40 17.34 -15.65 -13.00
C PRO A 40 17.05 -14.30 -13.72
N GLY A 41 17.72 -13.23 -13.27
CA GLY A 41 17.63 -11.90 -13.89
C GLY A 41 16.39 -11.08 -13.47
N ARG A 42 15.55 -11.57 -12.55
CA ARG A 42 14.37 -10.85 -12.07
C ARG A 42 14.65 -9.89 -10.92
N THR A 43 15.66 -10.17 -10.12
CA THR A 43 16.07 -9.31 -9.00
C THR A 43 17.52 -8.87 -9.15
N TYR A 44 17.86 -7.76 -8.52
CA TYR A 44 19.23 -7.26 -8.52
C TYR A 44 20.15 -8.28 -7.85
N ARG A 45 21.21 -8.72 -8.55
CA ARG A 45 22.17 -9.72 -8.08
C ARG A 45 21.57 -11.08 -7.66
N GLY A 46 20.31 -11.36 -8.01
CA GLY A 46 19.63 -12.57 -7.59
C GLY A 46 19.23 -12.56 -6.11
N GLU A 47 19.01 -11.39 -5.52
CA GLU A 47 18.55 -11.24 -4.14
C GLU A 47 17.15 -11.83 -3.98
N THR A 48 16.91 -12.50 -2.84
CA THR A 48 15.65 -13.17 -2.51
C THR A 48 15.15 -12.73 -1.14
N GLY A 49 13.87 -13.00 -0.85
CA GLY A 49 13.27 -12.79 0.46
C GLY A 49 13.49 -13.95 1.44
N ASP A 50 14.36 -14.92 1.15
CA ASP A 50 14.48 -16.16 1.93
C ASP A 50 14.88 -15.91 3.39
N THR A 51 15.77 -14.94 3.60
CA THR A 51 16.20 -14.50 4.92
C THR A 51 15.68 -13.10 5.25
N ALA A 52 15.68 -12.20 4.26
CA ALA A 52 15.29 -10.79 4.43
C ALA A 52 15.92 -10.14 5.67
N CYS A 53 15.13 -9.56 6.58
CA CYS A 53 15.57 -9.06 7.88
C CYS A 53 15.52 -10.12 8.99
N ASP A 54 15.13 -11.34 8.66
CA ASP A 54 14.94 -12.45 9.60
C ASP A 54 13.95 -12.15 10.74
N SER A 55 12.97 -11.29 10.44
CA SER A 55 11.96 -10.90 11.44
C SER A 55 11.14 -12.10 11.93
N TYR A 56 11.00 -13.16 11.11
CA TYR A 56 10.33 -14.39 11.52
C TYR A 56 10.92 -14.98 12.82
N HIS A 57 12.24 -14.91 13.01
CA HIS A 57 12.91 -15.35 14.21
C HIS A 57 13.13 -14.20 15.22
N ARG A 58 13.22 -12.96 14.75
CA ARG A 58 13.67 -11.79 15.52
C ARG A 58 12.57 -10.77 15.83
N TRP A 59 11.32 -11.06 15.58
CA TRP A 59 10.21 -10.13 15.78
C TRP A 59 10.12 -9.54 17.21
N ARG A 60 10.62 -10.28 18.23
CA ARG A 60 10.68 -9.75 19.60
C ARG A 60 11.65 -8.58 19.72
N GLU A 61 12.79 -8.65 19.02
CA GLU A 61 13.77 -7.56 18.97
C GLU A 61 13.15 -6.36 18.24
N ASP A 62 12.41 -6.59 17.16
CA ASP A 62 11.70 -5.54 16.41
C ASP A 62 10.69 -4.81 17.32
N ILE A 63 9.92 -5.54 18.14
CA ILE A 63 8.98 -4.92 19.09
C ILE A 63 9.73 -4.10 20.16
N GLU A 64 10.85 -4.56 20.66
CA GLU A 64 11.66 -3.78 21.61
C GLU A 64 12.19 -2.48 20.97
N LEU A 65 12.53 -2.49 19.68
CA LEU A 65 12.86 -1.27 18.94
C LEU A 65 11.67 -0.31 18.86
N LEU A 66 10.47 -0.80 18.49
CA LEU A 66 9.24 0.02 18.47
C LEU A 66 8.96 0.67 19.83
N LYS A 67 9.11 -0.09 20.91
CA LYS A 67 8.98 0.41 22.30
C LYS A 67 10.02 1.49 22.62
N SER A 68 11.28 1.27 22.24
CA SER A 68 12.36 2.24 22.48
C SER A 68 12.15 3.57 21.74
N MET A 69 11.48 3.53 20.62
CA MET A 69 11.06 4.71 19.84
C MET A 69 9.74 5.33 20.32
N HIS A 70 9.11 4.76 21.37
CA HIS A 70 7.81 5.20 21.91
C HIS A 70 6.66 5.20 20.88
N LEU A 71 6.72 4.34 19.87
CA LEU A 71 5.68 4.22 18.86
C LEU A 71 4.41 3.60 19.47
N LYS A 72 3.26 4.00 18.95
CA LYS A 72 1.93 3.60 19.44
C LYS A 72 1.15 2.74 18.46
N ALA A 73 1.63 2.63 17.23
CA ALA A 73 1.04 1.79 16.19
C ALA A 73 2.12 1.05 15.42
N TYR A 74 1.82 -0.17 15.02
CA TYR A 74 2.64 -0.94 14.12
C TYR A 74 1.77 -1.55 13.02
N ARG A 75 1.98 -1.13 11.78
CA ARG A 75 1.35 -1.71 10.61
C ARG A 75 2.27 -2.79 10.04
N PHE A 76 1.78 -4.00 9.92
CA PHE A 76 2.49 -5.11 9.30
C PHE A 76 1.56 -5.89 8.38
N SER A 77 2.10 -6.54 7.36
CA SER A 77 1.31 -7.45 6.57
C SER A 77 1.44 -8.88 7.04
N VAL A 78 0.40 -9.66 6.78
CA VAL A 78 0.41 -11.11 6.99
C VAL A 78 0.71 -11.81 5.68
N ALA A 79 1.71 -12.69 5.68
CA ALA A 79 1.98 -13.55 4.53
C ALA A 79 0.83 -14.55 4.36
N TRP A 80 -0.02 -14.35 3.33
CA TRP A 80 -1.15 -15.25 3.06
C TRP A 80 -0.69 -16.71 2.96
N THR A 81 0.46 -16.94 2.32
CA THR A 81 1.06 -18.27 2.19
C THR A 81 1.54 -18.91 3.49
N ARG A 82 1.73 -18.11 4.55
CA ARG A 82 2.05 -18.63 5.89
C ARG A 82 0.80 -19.11 6.62
N ILE A 83 -0.36 -18.50 6.33
CA ILE A 83 -1.66 -18.82 6.92
C ILE A 83 -2.37 -19.93 6.14
N ALA A 84 -2.38 -19.84 4.82
CA ALA A 84 -2.99 -20.81 3.89
C ALA A 84 -2.01 -21.07 2.74
N PRO A 85 -1.16 -22.09 2.84
CA PRO A 85 -0.05 -22.34 1.93
C PRO A 85 -0.41 -22.38 0.45
N THR A 86 -1.60 -22.84 0.09
CA THR A 86 -2.11 -22.85 -1.29
C THR A 86 -3.11 -21.75 -1.61
N GLY A 87 -3.40 -20.88 -0.62
CA GLY A 87 -4.41 -19.83 -0.74
C GLY A 87 -5.85 -20.31 -0.59
N GLY A 88 -6.06 -21.58 -0.25
CA GLY A 88 -7.36 -22.18 0.02
C GLY A 88 -7.72 -22.21 1.50
N THR A 89 -8.28 -23.34 1.95
CA THR A 89 -8.67 -23.58 3.35
C THR A 89 -7.72 -24.55 4.07
N ASP A 90 -6.54 -24.68 3.56
CA ASP A 90 -5.43 -25.48 4.12
C ASP A 90 -4.70 -24.67 5.22
N TRP A 91 -5.43 -24.43 6.31
CA TRP A 91 -4.96 -23.56 7.40
C TRP A 91 -3.72 -24.11 8.10
N ASN A 92 -2.72 -23.25 8.27
CA ASN A 92 -1.45 -23.58 8.89
C ASN A 92 -1.39 -23.00 10.32
N GLU A 93 -1.58 -23.86 11.31
CA GLU A 93 -1.56 -23.49 12.73
C GLU A 93 -0.23 -22.87 13.19
N LYS A 94 0.90 -23.26 12.60
CA LYS A 94 2.20 -22.66 12.91
C LYS A 94 2.30 -21.21 12.41
N GLY A 95 1.70 -20.94 11.25
CA GLY A 95 1.59 -19.57 10.75
C GLY A 95 0.75 -18.69 11.67
N PHE A 96 -0.40 -19.19 12.14
CA PHE A 96 -1.21 -18.48 13.14
C PHE A 96 -0.43 -18.25 14.43
N ALA A 97 0.28 -19.27 14.96
CA ALA A 97 1.05 -19.15 16.20
C ALA A 97 2.14 -18.06 16.13
N TYR A 98 2.77 -17.87 14.96
CA TYR A 98 3.71 -16.77 14.73
C TYR A 98 3.05 -15.41 14.90
N TYR A 99 1.95 -15.17 14.18
CA TYR A 99 1.23 -13.88 14.27
C TYR A 99 0.52 -13.70 15.61
N ASP A 100 0.09 -14.76 16.29
CA ASP A 100 -0.39 -14.68 17.69
C ASP A 100 0.68 -14.14 18.62
N GLY A 101 1.90 -14.65 18.50
CA GLY A 101 3.04 -14.15 19.28
C GLY A 101 3.30 -12.67 19.02
N LEU A 102 3.30 -12.25 17.76
CA LEU A 102 3.51 -10.86 17.35
C LEU A 102 2.40 -9.95 17.91
N VAL A 103 1.13 -10.27 17.64
CA VAL A 103 -0.03 -9.47 18.05
C VAL A 103 -0.11 -9.35 19.57
N ASN A 104 0.00 -10.47 20.30
CA ASN A 104 -0.11 -10.43 21.75
C ASN A 104 0.98 -9.58 22.38
N THR A 105 2.23 -9.70 21.91
CA THR A 105 3.35 -8.90 22.43
C THR A 105 3.21 -7.41 22.10
N LEU A 106 2.68 -7.05 20.92
CA LEU A 106 2.37 -5.66 20.61
C LEU A 106 1.33 -5.08 21.57
N LEU A 107 0.23 -5.82 21.81
CA LEU A 107 -0.83 -5.40 22.73
C LEU A 107 -0.30 -5.25 24.17
N GLU A 108 0.51 -6.20 24.65
CA GLU A 108 1.19 -6.11 25.96
C GLU A 108 2.11 -4.89 26.04
N ALA A 109 2.73 -4.49 24.95
CA ALA A 109 3.57 -3.30 24.87
C ALA A 109 2.78 -1.98 24.74
N GLY A 110 1.45 -2.03 24.62
CA GLY A 110 0.59 -0.87 24.37
C GLY A 110 0.80 -0.26 22.99
N ILE A 111 1.11 -1.10 22.01
CA ILE A 111 1.27 -0.77 20.59
C ILE A 111 0.10 -1.37 19.82
N GLU A 112 -0.70 -0.54 19.17
CA GLU A 112 -1.87 -0.97 18.40
C GLU A 112 -1.44 -1.69 17.11
N PRO A 113 -1.88 -2.96 16.89
CA PRO A 113 -1.60 -3.68 15.66
C PRO A 113 -2.52 -3.24 14.52
N TYR A 114 -1.95 -2.88 13.38
CA TYR A 114 -2.64 -2.62 12.12
C TYR A 114 -2.27 -3.72 11.13
N ILE A 115 -3.19 -4.62 10.83
CA ILE A 115 -2.93 -5.73 9.90
C ILE A 115 -3.25 -5.33 8.48
N THR A 116 -2.29 -5.52 7.57
CA THR A 116 -2.48 -5.52 6.13
C THR A 116 -2.63 -6.96 5.65
N LEU A 117 -3.80 -7.30 5.10
CA LEU A 117 -4.11 -8.67 4.67
C LEU A 117 -3.36 -9.10 3.40
N TYR A 118 -3.10 -8.16 2.50
CA TYR A 118 -2.38 -8.43 1.26
C TYR A 118 -1.35 -7.35 0.93
N HIS A 119 -0.09 -7.74 0.89
CA HIS A 119 1.04 -6.89 0.50
C HIS A 119 1.91 -7.60 -0.55
N TRP A 120 1.26 -7.93 -1.69
CA TRP A 120 1.83 -8.40 -2.96
C TRP A 120 2.24 -9.88 -3.04
N ASP A 121 2.11 -10.62 -1.98
CA ASP A 121 2.60 -12.00 -1.82
C ASP A 121 1.51 -13.06 -2.06
N LEU A 122 0.84 -12.98 -3.22
CA LEU A 122 -0.18 -13.94 -3.65
C LEU A 122 0.37 -15.38 -3.59
N PRO A 123 -0.38 -16.35 -3.02
CA PRO A 123 -0.02 -17.75 -3.14
C PRO A 123 0.19 -18.17 -4.60
N GLN A 124 1.33 -18.79 -4.88
CA GLN A 124 1.68 -19.25 -6.23
C GLN A 124 0.62 -20.17 -6.82
N ALA A 125 -0.01 -21.01 -5.99
CA ALA A 125 -1.08 -21.89 -6.42
C ALA A 125 -2.35 -21.17 -6.91
N LEU A 126 -2.59 -19.94 -6.48
CA LEU A 126 -3.66 -19.08 -7.01
C LEU A 126 -3.21 -18.41 -8.32
N GLU A 127 -1.94 -18.00 -8.41
CA GLU A 127 -1.40 -17.44 -9.66
C GLU A 127 -1.45 -18.46 -10.80
N GLU A 128 -1.13 -19.73 -10.54
CA GLU A 128 -1.23 -20.81 -11.51
C GLU A 128 -2.66 -21.06 -12.03
N LYS A 129 -3.66 -20.55 -11.32
CA LYS A 129 -5.09 -20.56 -11.73
C LYS A 129 -5.55 -19.24 -12.36
N GLY A 130 -4.61 -18.34 -12.65
CA GLY A 130 -4.87 -17.06 -13.30
C GLY A 130 -4.72 -15.84 -12.38
N GLY A 131 -4.35 -16.02 -11.12
CA GLY A 131 -4.05 -14.93 -10.18
C GLY A 131 -5.17 -13.90 -10.09
N TRP A 132 -4.82 -12.62 -10.08
CA TRP A 132 -5.83 -11.55 -10.01
C TRP A 132 -6.66 -11.37 -11.29
N GLN A 133 -6.31 -12.02 -12.42
CA GLN A 133 -7.19 -12.08 -13.58
C GLN A 133 -8.42 -12.98 -13.33
N ASN A 134 -8.32 -13.91 -12.38
CA ASN A 134 -9.39 -14.82 -12.03
C ASN A 134 -10.20 -14.30 -10.84
N GLU A 135 -11.51 -14.16 -11.02
CA GLU A 135 -12.47 -13.75 -9.99
C GLU A 135 -12.45 -14.68 -8.76
N ASP A 136 -12.16 -15.97 -8.93
CA ASP A 136 -12.07 -16.91 -7.81
C ASP A 136 -10.98 -16.55 -6.80
N THR A 137 -9.94 -15.81 -7.23
CA THR A 137 -8.93 -15.27 -6.32
C THR A 137 -9.52 -14.24 -5.37
N ALA A 138 -10.46 -13.41 -5.84
CA ALA A 138 -11.18 -12.46 -4.99
C ALA A 138 -12.04 -13.16 -3.94
N ARG A 139 -12.69 -14.26 -4.31
CA ARG A 139 -13.47 -15.09 -3.38
C ARG A 139 -12.60 -15.82 -2.37
N ALA A 140 -11.46 -16.36 -2.82
CA ALA A 140 -10.47 -16.98 -1.93
C ALA A 140 -9.91 -15.97 -0.92
N PHE A 141 -9.69 -14.73 -1.34
CA PHE A 141 -9.26 -13.64 -0.45
C PHE A 141 -10.32 -13.34 0.63
N ALA A 142 -11.59 -13.35 0.29
CA ALA A 142 -12.67 -13.17 1.28
C ALA A 142 -12.69 -14.30 2.31
N VAL A 143 -12.50 -15.56 1.89
CA VAL A 143 -12.41 -16.72 2.79
C VAL A 143 -11.20 -16.62 3.72
N TYR A 144 -10.03 -16.22 3.18
CA TYR A 144 -8.85 -15.94 3.98
C TYR A 144 -9.11 -14.81 5.00
N THR A 145 -9.73 -13.72 4.56
CA THR A 145 -10.07 -12.58 5.42
C THR A 145 -11.00 -12.98 6.56
N ALA A 146 -12.06 -13.75 6.27
CA ALA A 146 -12.98 -14.24 7.29
C ALA A 146 -12.26 -15.08 8.36
N LYS A 147 -11.34 -15.97 7.93
CA LYS A 147 -10.53 -16.77 8.87
C LYS A 147 -9.61 -15.91 9.72
N MET A 148 -8.97 -14.90 9.14
CA MET A 148 -8.12 -13.96 9.87
C MET A 148 -8.93 -13.14 10.87
N ALA A 149 -10.08 -12.61 10.45
CA ALA A 149 -10.97 -11.84 11.32
C ALA A 149 -11.46 -12.66 12.51
N GLU A 150 -11.88 -13.90 12.29
CA GLU A 150 -12.34 -14.79 13.37
C GLU A 150 -11.19 -15.13 14.34
N HIS A 151 -10.00 -15.41 13.80
CA HIS A 151 -8.84 -15.77 14.62
C HIS A 151 -8.39 -14.63 15.54
N PHE A 152 -8.38 -13.39 15.04
CA PHE A 152 -7.94 -12.21 15.81
C PHE A 152 -9.07 -11.41 16.46
N LYS A 153 -10.30 -11.94 16.45
CA LYS A 153 -11.47 -11.29 17.04
C LYS A 153 -11.21 -10.83 18.48
N GLY A 154 -11.56 -9.57 18.77
CA GLY A 154 -11.35 -8.94 20.09
C GLY A 154 -9.88 -8.59 20.41
N ARG A 155 -8.93 -8.83 19.49
CA ARG A 155 -7.52 -8.46 19.65
C ARG A 155 -7.04 -7.47 18.61
N VAL A 156 -7.53 -7.55 17.39
CA VAL A 156 -7.19 -6.65 16.28
C VAL A 156 -8.46 -6.05 15.72
N HIS A 157 -8.50 -4.73 15.66
CA HIS A 157 -9.63 -3.98 15.12
C HIS A 157 -9.25 -3.09 13.92
N GLN A 158 -7.96 -2.98 13.60
CA GLN A 158 -7.47 -2.12 12.54
C GLN A 158 -6.97 -2.97 11.36
N TRP A 159 -7.68 -2.91 10.24
CA TRP A 159 -7.45 -3.78 9.09
C TRP A 159 -7.27 -2.98 7.81
N PHE A 160 -6.19 -3.22 7.10
CA PHE A 160 -6.04 -2.82 5.70
C PHE A 160 -6.14 -4.06 4.82
N THR A 161 -7.00 -4.03 3.82
CA THR A 161 -7.18 -5.19 2.94
C THR A 161 -6.04 -5.33 1.95
N PHE A 162 -5.76 -4.26 1.21
CA PHE A 162 -4.71 -4.23 0.18
C PHE A 162 -3.72 -3.10 0.41
N ASN A 163 -2.48 -3.35 0.03
CA ASN A 163 -1.47 -2.33 -0.15
C ASN A 163 -1.21 -2.09 -1.64
N GLU A 164 -1.39 -0.84 -2.08
CA GLU A 164 -0.96 -0.34 -3.39
C GLU A 164 -1.35 -1.18 -4.61
N PRO A 165 -2.61 -1.20 -5.04
CA PRO A 165 -3.01 -1.91 -6.25
C PRO A 165 -2.22 -1.52 -7.50
N ALA A 166 -1.74 -0.28 -7.56
CA ALA A 166 -0.90 0.19 -8.67
C ALA A 166 0.36 -0.66 -8.83
N CYS A 167 1.05 -0.96 -7.74
CA CYS A 167 2.24 -1.81 -7.76
C CYS A 167 1.89 -3.26 -8.11
N ILE A 168 0.79 -3.77 -7.56
CA ILE A 168 0.32 -5.13 -7.88
C ILE A 168 0.05 -5.24 -9.38
N VAL A 169 -0.78 -4.35 -9.92
CA VAL A 169 -1.29 -4.48 -11.29
C VAL A 169 -0.32 -3.93 -12.32
N LYS A 170 0.11 -2.66 -12.19
CA LYS A 170 0.95 -2.04 -13.23
C LYS A 170 2.32 -2.67 -13.29
N MET A 171 2.96 -2.90 -12.14
CA MET A 171 4.31 -3.46 -12.10
C MET A 171 4.30 -4.99 -12.21
N GLY A 172 3.34 -5.67 -11.61
CA GLY A 172 3.28 -7.14 -11.62
C GLY A 172 2.67 -7.73 -12.89
N TYR A 173 1.55 -7.18 -13.34
CA TYR A 173 0.80 -7.69 -14.50
C TYR A 173 0.95 -6.82 -15.76
N GLY A 174 1.46 -5.59 -15.65
CA GLY A 174 1.63 -4.68 -16.77
C GLY A 174 3.05 -4.62 -17.33
N THR A 175 4.02 -4.13 -16.56
CA THR A 175 5.42 -4.02 -17.00
C THR A 175 6.24 -5.29 -16.75
N GLY A 176 5.82 -6.11 -15.78
CA GLY A 176 6.52 -7.31 -15.36
C GLY A 176 7.79 -7.07 -14.55
N GLU A 177 7.92 -5.89 -13.96
CA GLU A 177 9.03 -5.53 -13.07
C GLU A 177 8.89 -6.13 -11.67
N HIS A 178 7.65 -6.38 -11.24
CA HIS A 178 7.32 -7.08 -10.01
C HIS A 178 6.74 -8.46 -10.29
N ALA A 179 6.64 -9.29 -9.25
CA ALA A 179 5.92 -10.56 -9.31
C ALA A 179 4.44 -10.33 -9.67
N PRO A 180 3.82 -11.18 -10.47
CA PRO A 180 4.32 -12.43 -11.06
C PRO A 180 5.18 -12.25 -12.33
N GLY A 181 5.39 -11.03 -12.80
CA GLY A 181 6.25 -10.73 -13.93
C GLY A 181 5.57 -10.82 -15.30
N LEU A 182 4.26 -10.63 -15.36
CA LEU A 182 3.46 -10.68 -16.58
C LEU A 182 3.45 -9.34 -17.30
N LYS A 183 3.10 -9.35 -18.59
CA LYS A 183 2.96 -8.17 -19.46
C LYS A 183 1.64 -8.21 -20.20
N LEU A 184 0.56 -7.94 -19.48
CA LEU A 184 -0.79 -7.93 -20.04
C LEU A 184 -1.11 -6.60 -20.74
N PRO A 185 -2.00 -6.60 -21.75
CA PRO A 185 -2.59 -5.39 -22.29
C PRO A 185 -3.46 -4.69 -21.23
N LEU A 186 -3.91 -3.44 -21.52
CA LEU A 186 -4.69 -2.63 -20.58
C LEU A 186 -5.92 -3.36 -20.04
N GLU A 187 -6.65 -4.05 -20.91
CA GLU A 187 -7.87 -4.78 -20.53
C GLU A 187 -7.57 -5.90 -19.52
N GLY A 188 -6.47 -6.62 -19.69
CA GLY A 188 -6.03 -7.65 -18.75
C GLY A 188 -5.57 -7.06 -17.41
N GLN A 189 -4.83 -5.95 -17.45
CA GLN A 189 -4.45 -5.20 -16.26
C GLN A 189 -5.70 -4.69 -15.51
N PHE A 190 -6.65 -4.12 -16.24
CA PHE A 190 -7.88 -3.61 -15.64
C PHE A 190 -8.75 -4.72 -15.06
N THR A 191 -8.76 -5.92 -15.68
CA THR A 191 -9.41 -7.12 -15.09
C THR A 191 -8.82 -7.45 -13.72
N CYS A 192 -7.48 -7.42 -13.56
CA CYS A 192 -6.86 -7.58 -12.25
C CYS A 192 -7.31 -6.49 -11.27
N TRP A 193 -7.36 -5.25 -11.73
CA TRP A 193 -7.76 -4.10 -10.90
C TRP A 193 -9.18 -4.24 -10.36
N GLN A 194 -10.15 -4.49 -11.25
CA GLN A 194 -11.55 -4.65 -10.84
C GLN A 194 -11.74 -5.82 -9.87
N ASN A 195 -10.99 -6.93 -10.06
CA ASN A 195 -11.05 -8.08 -9.16
C ASN A 195 -10.43 -7.75 -7.77
N ILE A 196 -9.40 -6.91 -7.71
CA ILE A 196 -8.85 -6.41 -6.43
C ILE A 196 -9.88 -5.51 -5.71
N ILE A 197 -10.55 -4.61 -6.43
CA ILE A 197 -11.63 -3.79 -5.86
C ILE A 197 -12.77 -4.68 -5.36
N TYR A 198 -13.16 -5.69 -6.13
CA TYR A 198 -14.17 -6.66 -5.72
C TYR A 198 -13.73 -7.47 -4.47
N ALA A 199 -12.49 -7.94 -4.45
CA ALA A 199 -11.92 -8.65 -3.30
C ALA A 199 -11.93 -7.80 -2.03
N HIS A 200 -11.61 -6.50 -2.14
CA HIS A 200 -11.73 -5.57 -1.02
C HIS A 200 -13.18 -5.48 -0.51
N CYS A 201 -14.14 -5.35 -1.41
CA CYS A 201 -15.56 -5.25 -1.03
C CYS A 201 -16.02 -6.49 -0.26
N LEU A 202 -15.68 -7.68 -0.74
CA LEU A 202 -15.99 -8.93 -0.05
C LEU A 202 -15.27 -9.03 1.30
N ALA A 203 -13.98 -8.71 1.34
CA ALA A 203 -13.19 -8.72 2.57
C ALA A 203 -13.74 -7.73 3.62
N ALA A 204 -14.14 -6.53 3.21
CA ALA A 204 -14.74 -5.54 4.10
C ALA A 204 -16.05 -6.04 4.73
N GLN A 205 -16.85 -6.76 3.95
CA GLN A 205 -18.07 -7.40 4.45
C GLN A 205 -17.75 -8.45 5.52
N GLU A 206 -16.78 -9.34 5.26
CA GLU A 206 -16.39 -10.39 6.21
C GLU A 206 -15.83 -9.82 7.51
N LEU A 207 -14.96 -8.80 7.44
CA LEU A 207 -14.43 -8.12 8.61
C LEU A 207 -15.53 -7.54 9.49
N ARG A 208 -16.49 -6.82 8.89
CA ARG A 208 -17.61 -6.20 9.63
C ARG A 208 -18.61 -7.21 10.15
N HIS A 209 -18.81 -8.31 9.42
CA HIS A 209 -19.67 -9.40 9.87
C HIS A 209 -19.10 -10.10 11.11
N THR A 210 -17.78 -10.28 11.16
CA THR A 210 -17.12 -10.96 12.27
C THR A 210 -17.09 -10.11 13.54
N ASP A 211 -16.82 -8.81 13.43
CA ASP A 211 -16.80 -7.88 14.56
C ASP A 211 -17.18 -6.47 14.10
N ALA A 212 -18.19 -5.88 14.73
CA ALA A 212 -18.64 -4.52 14.42
C ALA A 212 -17.64 -3.42 14.83
N GLU A 213 -16.66 -3.74 15.67
CA GLU A 213 -15.58 -2.82 16.07
C GLU A 213 -14.46 -2.76 15.02
N ASN A 214 -14.43 -3.68 14.06
CA ASN A 214 -13.44 -3.69 12.99
C ASN A 214 -13.52 -2.44 12.13
N ARG A 215 -12.38 -1.76 12.00
CA ARG A 215 -12.16 -0.63 11.11
C ARG A 215 -11.45 -1.12 9.86
N VAL A 216 -12.07 -0.93 8.73
CA VAL A 216 -11.57 -1.41 7.44
C VAL A 216 -10.98 -0.26 6.64
N GLY A 217 -9.72 -0.39 6.27
CA GLY A 217 -9.00 0.54 5.44
C GLY A 217 -8.55 -0.06 4.12
N PHE A 218 -8.11 0.81 3.23
CA PHE A 218 -7.48 0.48 1.96
C PHE A 218 -6.26 1.37 1.77
N VAL A 219 -5.11 0.81 1.37
CA VAL A 219 -3.89 1.60 1.20
C VAL A 219 -3.67 1.91 -0.27
N SER A 220 -3.77 3.19 -0.59
CA SER A 220 -3.59 3.72 -1.93
C SER A 220 -2.24 4.40 -2.07
N THR A 221 -1.61 4.22 -3.23
CA THR A 221 -0.50 5.04 -3.71
C THR A 221 -0.90 5.69 -5.03
N GLY A 222 -0.29 6.81 -5.34
CA GLY A 222 -0.58 7.50 -6.58
C GLY A 222 0.16 8.82 -6.68
N ARG A 223 0.09 9.40 -7.86
CA ARG A 223 0.66 10.72 -8.14
C ARG A 223 0.03 11.77 -7.24
N ILE A 224 0.89 12.57 -6.62
CA ILE A 224 0.53 13.82 -5.95
C ILE A 224 1.18 14.96 -6.71
N CYS A 225 0.40 16.00 -6.99
CA CYS A 225 0.89 17.24 -7.54
C CYS A 225 0.73 18.35 -6.51
N TYR A 226 1.69 19.28 -6.47
CA TYR A 226 1.59 20.46 -5.64
C TYR A 226 1.73 21.73 -6.51
N PRO A 227 1.09 22.85 -6.13
CA PRO A 227 1.11 24.05 -6.96
C PRO A 227 2.48 24.73 -6.88
N ALA A 228 2.96 25.24 -8.03
CA ALA A 228 4.21 26.00 -8.11
C ALA A 228 4.11 27.39 -7.43
N SER A 229 2.89 27.88 -7.22
CA SER A 229 2.61 29.10 -6.46
C SER A 229 1.25 29.01 -5.74
N GLU A 230 0.98 29.95 -4.85
CA GLU A 230 -0.31 30.04 -4.14
C GLU A 230 -1.44 30.59 -5.02
N ALA A 231 -1.19 30.90 -6.29
CA ALA A 231 -2.22 31.36 -7.21
C ALA A 231 -3.30 30.25 -7.39
N LYS A 232 -4.56 30.67 -7.31
CA LYS A 232 -5.70 29.73 -7.45
C LYS A 232 -5.61 28.86 -8.71
N ALA A 233 -5.11 29.41 -9.81
CA ALA A 233 -4.95 28.68 -11.06
C ALA A 233 -3.94 27.50 -10.93
N ASP A 234 -2.82 27.70 -10.22
CA ASP A 234 -1.81 26.66 -9.98
C ASP A 234 -2.34 25.60 -9.02
N VAL A 235 -3.07 26.01 -7.97
CA VAL A 235 -3.72 25.08 -7.03
C VAL A 235 -4.76 24.21 -7.75
N ASP A 236 -5.60 24.79 -8.60
CA ASP A 236 -6.59 24.06 -9.37
C ASP A 236 -5.91 23.12 -10.38
N ALA A 237 -4.81 23.55 -11.02
CA ALA A 237 -4.01 22.73 -11.94
C ALA A 237 -3.39 21.52 -11.24
N ALA A 238 -2.77 21.72 -10.09
CA ALA A 238 -2.16 20.64 -9.31
C ALA A 238 -3.20 19.63 -8.83
N ARG A 239 -4.35 20.10 -8.37
CA ARG A 239 -5.49 19.26 -8.00
C ARG A 239 -6.00 18.43 -9.18
N ALA A 240 -6.18 19.06 -10.33
CA ALA A 240 -6.65 18.37 -11.53
C ALA A 240 -5.73 17.23 -11.96
N LEU A 241 -4.41 17.48 -11.99
CA LEU A 241 -3.43 16.43 -12.33
C LEU A 241 -3.30 15.35 -11.26
N THR A 242 -3.52 15.67 -9.98
CA THR A 242 -3.51 14.66 -8.91
C THR A 242 -4.58 13.60 -9.13
N PHE A 243 -5.77 14.00 -9.61
CA PHE A 243 -6.90 13.08 -9.78
C PHE A 243 -7.10 12.58 -11.23
N ALA A 244 -6.32 13.05 -12.18
CA ALA A 244 -6.41 12.59 -13.57
C ALA A 244 -5.94 11.13 -13.72
N CYS A 245 -6.62 10.37 -14.58
CA CYS A 245 -6.33 8.97 -14.92
C CYS A 245 -6.08 8.81 -16.41
N PRO A 246 -4.97 9.33 -16.98
CA PRO A 246 -4.67 9.17 -18.40
C PRO A 246 -4.35 7.69 -18.71
N ASP A 247 -4.59 7.25 -19.94
CA ASP A 247 -4.42 5.85 -20.35
C ASP A 247 -3.01 5.30 -20.09
N GLU A 248 -1.98 6.13 -20.21
CA GLU A 248 -0.58 5.74 -20.02
C GLU A 248 -0.21 5.49 -18.56
N ASP A 249 -0.78 6.30 -17.63
CA ASP A 249 -0.45 6.29 -16.20
C ASP A 249 -1.70 6.19 -15.31
N TRP A 250 -2.66 5.39 -15.75
CA TRP A 250 -3.96 5.25 -15.10
C TRP A 250 -3.89 4.60 -13.71
N ALA A 251 -2.93 3.69 -13.51
CA ALA A 251 -2.87 2.90 -12.29
C ALA A 251 -2.27 3.67 -11.11
N PHE A 252 -1.23 4.51 -11.35
CA PHE A 252 -0.59 5.30 -10.29
C PHE A 252 -1.37 6.58 -9.98
N THR A 253 -2.68 6.41 -9.73
CA THR A 253 -3.57 7.48 -9.26
C THR A 253 -4.39 7.00 -8.06
N HIS A 254 -4.63 7.89 -7.12
CA HIS A 254 -5.52 7.59 -5.98
C HIS A 254 -6.97 7.38 -6.45
N THR A 255 -7.37 8.05 -7.52
CA THR A 255 -8.73 8.08 -8.06
C THR A 255 -9.22 6.68 -8.43
N MET A 256 -8.37 5.88 -9.08
CA MET A 256 -8.76 4.54 -9.55
C MET A 256 -9.17 3.57 -8.44
N SER A 257 -8.59 3.73 -7.25
CA SER A 257 -8.99 2.93 -6.08
C SER A 257 -10.06 3.63 -5.25
N LEU A 258 -9.87 4.93 -4.99
CA LEU A 258 -10.66 5.61 -3.98
C LEU A 258 -12.03 6.08 -4.47
N ASP A 259 -12.20 6.41 -5.76
CA ASP A 259 -13.53 6.77 -6.29
C ASP A 259 -14.51 5.59 -6.16
N PRO A 260 -14.19 4.37 -6.67
CA PRO A 260 -15.12 3.25 -6.52
C PRO A 260 -15.41 2.90 -5.05
N LEU A 261 -14.39 2.94 -4.19
CA LEU A 261 -14.56 2.53 -2.79
C LEU A 261 -15.21 3.61 -1.91
N CYS A 262 -14.88 4.88 -2.11
CA CYS A 262 -15.37 5.97 -1.26
C CYS A 262 -16.65 6.63 -1.79
N LEU A 263 -16.77 6.74 -3.13
CA LEU A 263 -17.88 7.40 -3.80
C LEU A 263 -18.90 6.41 -4.39
N GLY A 264 -18.61 5.10 -4.35
CA GLY A 264 -19.48 4.05 -4.90
C GLY A 264 -19.60 4.08 -6.43
N ARG A 265 -18.65 4.69 -7.12
CA ARG A 265 -18.64 4.80 -8.59
C ARG A 265 -17.22 4.92 -9.13
N TRP A 266 -16.99 4.34 -10.28
CA TRP A 266 -15.74 4.51 -11.03
C TRP A 266 -15.57 5.95 -11.51
N PRO A 267 -14.31 6.41 -11.72
CA PRO A 267 -14.06 7.74 -12.26
C PRO A 267 -14.65 7.88 -13.67
N GLY A 268 -15.14 9.08 -13.97
CA GLY A 268 -15.79 9.38 -15.24
C GLY A 268 -14.82 9.73 -16.38
N PRO A 269 -15.33 9.89 -17.59
CA PRO A 269 -14.53 10.22 -18.78
C PRO A 269 -13.90 11.62 -18.73
N ASP A 270 -14.32 12.46 -17.79
CA ASP A 270 -13.70 13.74 -17.48
C ASP A 270 -12.33 13.60 -16.79
N LEU A 271 -12.08 12.47 -16.15
CA LEU A 271 -10.83 12.15 -15.49
C LEU A 271 -10.00 11.08 -16.23
N CYS A 272 -10.66 10.21 -16.98
CA CYS A 272 -10.06 9.03 -17.60
C CYS A 272 -9.80 9.20 -19.09
N GLY A 273 -8.70 8.60 -19.56
CA GLY A 273 -8.47 8.43 -21.00
C GLY A 273 -9.52 7.53 -21.66
N PRO A 274 -9.66 7.57 -23.00
CA PRO A 274 -10.71 6.86 -23.71
C PRO A 274 -10.61 5.33 -23.60
N GLN A 275 -9.40 4.74 -23.57
CA GLN A 275 -9.22 3.30 -23.44
C GLN A 275 -9.62 2.82 -22.03
N LEU A 276 -9.17 3.53 -21.01
CA LEU A 276 -9.54 3.24 -19.63
C LEU A 276 -11.05 3.40 -19.41
N SER A 277 -11.66 4.43 -19.99
CA SER A 277 -13.11 4.65 -19.94
C SER A 277 -13.89 3.48 -20.56
N ALA A 278 -13.39 2.89 -21.65
CA ALA A 278 -13.98 1.71 -22.25
C ALA A 278 -13.89 0.48 -21.32
N CYS A 279 -12.74 0.28 -20.66
CA CYS A 279 -12.58 -0.79 -19.66
C CYS A 279 -13.55 -0.61 -18.49
N ILE A 280 -13.68 0.61 -17.97
CA ILE A 280 -14.62 0.96 -16.89
C ILE A 280 -16.07 0.66 -17.30
N GLY A 281 -16.44 1.01 -18.54
CA GLY A 281 -17.78 0.72 -19.07
C GLY A 281 -18.11 -0.76 -19.23
N ALA A 282 -17.09 -1.64 -19.23
CA ALA A 282 -17.22 -3.09 -19.30
C ALA A 282 -17.21 -3.80 -17.94
N VAL A 283 -17.12 -3.07 -16.82
CA VAL A 283 -17.13 -3.67 -15.46
C VAL A 283 -18.43 -4.44 -15.24
N PRO A 284 -18.36 -5.71 -14.82
CA PRO A 284 -19.56 -6.51 -14.52
C PRO A 284 -20.44 -5.87 -13.46
N GLN A 285 -21.75 -5.97 -13.64
CA GLN A 285 -22.72 -5.34 -12.74
C GLN A 285 -22.57 -5.81 -11.28
N TYR A 286 -22.27 -7.09 -11.05
CA TYR A 286 -22.09 -7.62 -9.68
C TYR A 286 -20.92 -6.96 -8.94
N ILE A 287 -19.88 -6.50 -9.64
CA ILE A 287 -18.78 -5.73 -9.04
C ILE A 287 -19.27 -4.33 -8.66
N ASN A 288 -20.04 -3.68 -9.55
CA ASN A 288 -20.63 -2.38 -9.26
C ASN A 288 -21.58 -2.45 -8.05
N ASP A 289 -22.37 -3.50 -7.96
CA ASP A 289 -23.29 -3.73 -6.81
C ASP A 289 -22.51 -3.93 -5.50
N ALA A 290 -21.35 -4.58 -5.57
CA ALA A 290 -20.51 -4.84 -4.40
C ALA A 290 -19.82 -3.57 -3.86
N LEU A 291 -19.66 -2.48 -4.62
CA LEU A 291 -18.99 -1.27 -4.17
C LEU A 291 -19.60 -0.70 -2.89
N SER A 292 -20.91 -0.85 -2.70
CA SER A 292 -21.61 -0.41 -1.50
C SER A 292 -21.15 -1.12 -0.22
N LEU A 293 -20.59 -2.34 -0.33
CA LEU A 293 -20.06 -3.13 0.78
C LEU A 293 -18.65 -2.72 1.17
N GLY A 294 -17.91 -2.15 0.21
CA GLY A 294 -16.47 -1.89 0.31
C GLY A 294 -16.08 -0.52 0.86
N ARG A 295 -17.04 0.36 1.23
CA ARG A 295 -16.67 1.70 1.69
C ARG A 295 -15.74 1.62 2.91
N PRO A 296 -14.51 2.16 2.83
CA PRO A 296 -13.56 2.10 3.93
C PRO A 296 -13.95 3.04 5.07
N ASP A 297 -13.54 2.72 6.29
CA ASP A 297 -13.69 3.55 7.48
C ASP A 297 -12.52 4.53 7.62
N MET A 298 -11.38 4.21 7.00
CA MET A 298 -10.15 5.00 6.98
C MET A 298 -9.37 4.76 5.68
N LEU A 299 -8.59 5.75 5.26
CA LEU A 299 -7.71 5.66 4.10
C LEU A 299 -6.26 5.53 4.53
N GLY A 300 -5.56 4.53 4.03
CA GLY A 300 -4.11 4.48 4.07
C GLY A 300 -3.51 5.16 2.84
N LEU A 301 -2.52 6.01 3.04
CA LEU A 301 -1.83 6.70 1.96
C LEU A 301 -0.34 6.43 2.06
N ASN A 302 0.23 5.88 0.98
CA ASN A 302 1.68 5.78 0.80
C ASN A 302 2.13 7.00 -0.01
N ILE A 303 2.90 7.87 0.63
CA ILE A 303 3.32 9.14 0.04
C ILE A 303 4.82 9.31 0.25
N TYR A 304 5.57 9.33 -0.84
CA TYR A 304 7.03 9.47 -0.82
C TYR A 304 7.52 10.73 -1.52
N ASN A 305 6.84 11.15 -2.56
CA ASN A 305 7.20 12.29 -3.40
C ASN A 305 5.96 12.96 -4.01
N ALA A 306 6.20 14.03 -4.76
CA ALA A 306 5.18 14.76 -5.51
C ALA A 306 5.78 15.41 -6.75
N ALA A 307 4.97 16.09 -7.55
CA ALA A 307 5.42 16.86 -8.71
C ALA A 307 4.91 18.31 -8.65
N PRO A 308 5.76 19.32 -8.89
CA PRO A 308 5.34 20.72 -8.98
C PRO A 308 4.56 20.95 -10.28
N VAL A 309 3.47 21.70 -10.18
CA VAL A 309 2.56 21.97 -11.30
C VAL A 309 2.16 23.45 -11.31
N GLN A 310 2.04 24.02 -12.51
CA GLN A 310 1.50 25.34 -12.76
C GLN A 310 0.42 25.31 -13.85
N MET A 311 -0.37 26.36 -13.88
CA MET A 311 -1.30 26.59 -15.00
C MET A 311 -0.54 27.27 -16.13
N GLY A 312 -0.30 26.53 -17.21
CA GLY A 312 0.29 27.07 -18.43
C GLY A 312 -0.77 27.60 -19.42
N THR A 313 -0.33 28.08 -20.58
CA THR A 313 -1.21 28.63 -21.62
C THR A 313 -2.14 27.57 -22.24
N ASN A 314 -1.73 26.31 -22.24
CA ASN A 314 -2.47 25.18 -22.82
C ASN A 314 -3.08 24.24 -21.76
N GLY A 315 -3.17 24.69 -20.50
CA GLY A 315 -3.64 23.89 -19.37
C GLY A 315 -2.56 23.56 -18.35
N PRO A 316 -2.88 22.67 -17.38
CA PRO A 316 -1.93 22.25 -16.35
C PRO A 316 -0.65 21.66 -16.94
N CYS A 317 0.51 22.06 -16.42
CA CYS A 317 1.81 21.53 -16.83
C CYS A 317 2.77 21.34 -15.65
N TYR A 318 3.63 20.32 -15.73
CA TYR A 318 4.67 20.09 -14.75
C TYR A 318 5.75 21.16 -14.84
N VAL A 319 6.28 21.54 -13.69
CA VAL A 319 7.43 22.44 -13.59
C VAL A 319 8.71 21.60 -13.51
N GLU A 320 9.69 21.92 -14.34
CA GLU A 320 10.98 21.23 -14.33
C GLU A 320 11.75 21.56 -13.06
N ARG A 321 12.36 20.56 -12.47
CA ARG A 321 13.23 20.74 -11.30
C ARG A 321 14.61 21.24 -11.71
N PRO A 322 15.24 22.11 -10.91
CA PRO A 322 16.58 22.59 -11.22
C PRO A 322 17.60 21.45 -11.17
N ALA A 323 18.70 21.60 -11.91
CA ALA A 323 19.81 20.68 -11.85
C ALA A 323 20.34 20.54 -10.41
N GLY A 324 20.63 19.31 -9.99
CA GLY A 324 21.12 19.03 -8.63
C GLY A 324 20.01 18.98 -7.57
N TYR A 325 18.75 18.91 -7.97
CA TYR A 325 17.66 18.68 -7.04
C TYR A 325 17.86 17.40 -6.22
N ALA A 326 17.49 17.42 -4.95
CA ALA A 326 17.69 16.30 -4.03
C ALA A 326 16.87 15.07 -4.43
N HIS A 327 17.54 13.91 -4.49
CA HIS A 327 16.91 12.61 -4.77
C HIS A 327 17.32 11.55 -3.74
N THR A 328 16.45 10.58 -3.54
CA THR A 328 16.73 9.37 -2.77
C THR A 328 17.67 8.42 -3.55
N ALA A 329 18.12 7.33 -2.92
CA ALA A 329 18.90 6.30 -3.62
C ALA A 329 18.11 5.57 -4.73
N MET A 330 16.79 5.61 -4.70
CA MET A 330 15.91 5.14 -5.80
C MET A 330 15.64 6.21 -6.87
N ASN A 331 16.39 7.31 -6.82
CA ASN A 331 16.23 8.44 -7.74
C ASN A 331 14.82 9.10 -7.67
N TRP A 332 14.15 9.02 -6.54
CA TRP A 332 12.90 9.75 -6.31
C TRP A 332 13.21 11.15 -5.77
N PRO A 333 12.52 12.18 -6.25
CA PRO A 333 12.75 13.53 -5.75
C PRO A 333 12.30 13.64 -4.28
N VAL A 334 13.02 14.43 -3.49
CA VAL A 334 12.70 14.73 -2.10
C VAL A 334 11.76 15.94 -2.07
N GLU A 335 10.48 15.70 -1.86
CA GLU A 335 9.38 16.67 -1.98
C GLU A 335 8.51 16.71 -0.72
N PRO A 336 8.89 17.45 0.32
CA PRO A 336 8.12 17.56 1.57
C PRO A 336 6.69 18.04 1.37
N GLU A 337 6.43 18.85 0.34
CA GLU A 337 5.11 19.37 -0.07
C GLU A 337 4.09 18.26 -0.33
N SER A 338 4.57 17.05 -0.62
CA SER A 338 3.72 15.88 -0.86
C SER A 338 2.82 15.56 0.33
N LEU A 339 3.35 15.68 1.57
CA LEU A 339 2.59 15.41 2.80
C LEU A 339 1.66 16.56 3.20
N ASN A 340 1.78 17.71 2.57
CA ASN A 340 0.82 18.79 2.71
C ASN A 340 -0.33 18.65 1.70
N TRP A 341 0.01 18.70 0.41
CA TRP A 341 -1.01 18.79 -0.65
C TRP A 341 -1.75 17.50 -0.91
N GLY A 342 -1.06 16.36 -0.84
CA GLY A 342 -1.70 15.06 -1.05
C GLY A 342 -2.85 14.78 -0.09
N PRO A 343 -2.59 14.74 1.24
CA PRO A 343 -3.65 14.52 2.22
C PRO A 343 -4.76 15.57 2.15
N ARG A 344 -4.41 16.83 1.89
CA ARG A 344 -5.40 17.91 1.77
C ARG A 344 -6.38 17.67 0.62
N TYR A 345 -5.89 17.38 -0.60
CA TYR A 345 -6.76 17.11 -1.75
C TYR A 345 -7.60 15.85 -1.55
N ILE A 346 -7.02 14.80 -0.97
CA ILE A 346 -7.72 13.55 -0.69
C ILE A 346 -8.79 13.75 0.37
N GLN A 347 -8.51 14.51 1.44
CA GLN A 347 -9.51 14.86 2.46
C GLN A 347 -10.67 15.67 1.87
N GLU A 348 -10.37 16.66 1.03
CA GLU A 348 -11.39 17.48 0.37
C GLU A 348 -12.30 16.66 -0.55
N ARG A 349 -11.77 15.60 -1.21
CA ARG A 349 -12.54 14.76 -2.13
C ARG A 349 -13.33 13.67 -1.45
N TYR A 350 -12.78 13.01 -0.44
CA TYR A 350 -13.36 11.78 0.13
C TYR A 350 -13.89 11.92 1.56
N GLY A 351 -13.39 12.89 2.34
CA GLY A 351 -13.92 13.21 3.67
C GLY A 351 -13.73 12.13 4.74
N LEU A 352 -12.79 11.20 4.56
CA LEU A 352 -12.55 10.08 5.48
C LEU A 352 -11.31 10.32 6.36
N PRO A 353 -11.24 9.72 7.55
CA PRO A 353 -10.01 9.69 8.33
C PRO A 353 -8.86 9.08 7.51
N MET A 354 -7.65 9.66 7.66
CA MET A 354 -6.49 9.24 6.89
C MET A 354 -5.32 8.84 7.77
N PHE A 355 -4.61 7.83 7.27
CA PHE A 355 -3.32 7.38 7.76
C PHE A 355 -2.26 7.63 6.69
N ILE A 356 -1.14 8.24 7.03
CA ILE A 356 0.07 8.08 6.22
C ILE A 356 0.60 6.69 6.57
N ALA A 357 0.26 5.71 5.73
CA ALA A 357 0.56 4.31 5.97
C ALA A 357 2.03 4.00 5.66
N GLU A 358 2.63 4.78 4.74
CA GLU A 358 4.06 4.73 4.46
C GLU A 358 4.59 6.10 4.06
N ASN A 359 5.73 6.48 4.65
CA ASN A 359 6.58 7.58 4.24
C ASN A 359 8.01 7.27 4.69
N GLY A 360 9.00 7.63 3.89
CA GLY A 360 10.40 7.37 4.17
C GLY A 360 11.25 7.51 2.91
N LEU A 361 12.51 7.19 3.02
CA LEU A 361 13.42 7.20 1.86
C LEU A 361 14.37 6.00 1.85
N SER A 362 14.77 5.61 0.65
CA SER A 362 15.95 4.79 0.44
C SER A 362 17.19 5.66 0.45
N CYS A 363 18.22 5.25 1.18
CA CYS A 363 19.53 5.90 1.16
C CYS A 363 20.65 4.86 1.09
N THR A 364 21.87 5.29 0.87
CA THR A 364 23.03 4.41 0.92
C THR A 364 23.40 4.16 2.36
N ASP A 365 22.91 3.05 2.90
CA ASP A 365 23.18 2.65 4.28
C ASP A 365 24.65 2.24 4.44
N LYS A 366 25.25 2.70 5.52
CA LYS A 366 26.64 2.35 5.85
C LYS A 366 26.84 2.30 7.36
N ILE A 367 27.74 1.42 7.77
CA ILE A 367 28.29 1.44 9.11
C ILE A 367 29.49 2.40 9.09
N TYR A 368 29.46 3.41 9.96
CA TYR A 368 30.53 4.39 10.09
C TYR A 368 31.73 3.79 10.84
N ARG A 369 32.87 4.51 10.86
CA ARG A 369 34.10 4.06 11.47
C ARG A 369 34.00 3.75 12.98
N ASP A 370 33.03 4.34 13.65
CA ASP A 370 32.72 4.09 15.06
C ASP A 370 31.82 2.85 15.28
N GLY A 371 31.53 2.10 14.22
CA GLY A 371 30.69 0.91 14.25
C GLY A 371 29.18 1.19 14.33
N LYS A 372 28.73 2.44 14.13
CA LYS A 372 27.32 2.85 14.24
C LYS A 372 26.75 3.28 12.89
N VAL A 373 25.43 3.21 12.79
CA VAL A 373 24.64 3.86 11.73
C VAL A 373 24.12 5.19 12.30
N HIS A 374 24.50 6.31 11.70
CA HIS A 374 24.12 7.65 12.17
C HIS A 374 22.83 8.16 11.54
N ASP A 375 22.43 7.60 10.42
CA ASP A 375 21.17 7.79 9.70
C ASP A 375 20.77 9.26 9.43
N VAL A 376 21.74 10.09 9.20
CA VAL A 376 21.56 11.55 9.05
C VAL A 376 20.61 11.93 7.92
N GLU A 377 20.59 11.15 6.85
CA GLU A 377 19.74 11.39 5.68
C GLU A 377 18.27 11.15 6.00
N ARG A 378 17.94 10.04 6.71
CA ARG A 378 16.55 9.77 7.13
C ARG A 378 16.07 10.74 8.20
N ILE A 379 16.95 11.14 9.11
CA ILE A 379 16.63 12.16 10.14
C ILE A 379 16.27 13.50 9.46
N ASP A 380 17.08 13.98 8.52
CA ASP A 380 16.82 15.22 7.79
C ASP A 380 15.54 15.12 6.94
N PHE A 381 15.36 14.01 6.22
CA PHE A 381 14.17 13.75 5.42
C PHE A 381 12.90 13.79 6.28
N LEU A 382 12.84 13.02 7.35
CA LEU A 382 11.67 12.97 8.22
C LEU A 382 11.38 14.33 8.86
N ALA A 383 12.44 15.07 9.27
CA ALA A 383 12.27 16.42 9.80
C ALA A 383 11.65 17.38 8.77
N ARG A 384 12.10 17.34 7.50
CA ARG A 384 11.53 18.16 6.41
C ARG A 384 10.09 17.82 6.12
N TYR A 385 9.76 16.51 6.02
CA TYR A 385 8.40 16.04 5.73
C TYR A 385 7.42 16.36 6.86
N GLN A 386 7.87 16.39 8.12
CA GLN A 386 7.08 16.85 9.24
C GLN A 386 6.86 18.37 9.20
N ILE A 387 7.89 19.15 8.83
CA ILE A 387 7.81 20.62 8.71
C ILE A 387 6.94 21.02 7.51
N GLY A 388 6.99 20.29 6.40
CA GLY A 388 6.17 20.54 5.21
C GLY A 388 4.65 20.57 5.50
N ARG A 389 4.20 19.93 6.58
CA ARG A 389 2.83 20.04 7.10
C ARG A 389 2.57 21.31 7.91
N ALA A 390 3.63 22.04 8.33
CA ALA A 390 3.54 23.13 9.29
C ALA A 390 3.40 24.53 8.66
N HIS A 391 3.60 24.65 7.38
CA HIS A 391 3.55 25.94 6.67
C HIS A 391 2.26 26.13 5.89
N VAL A 392 1.14 25.66 6.45
CA VAL A 392 -0.20 25.94 5.92
C VAL A 392 -1.07 26.55 7.00
#